data_65a7e47f80528822cd608c462dfba1ed
#
_entry.id   65a7e47f80528822cd608c462dfba1ed
#
_cell.length_a   1.000
_cell.length_b   1.000
_cell.length_c   1.000
_cell.angle_alpha   90.00
_cell.angle_beta   90.00
_cell.angle_gamma   90.00
#
_symmetry.space_group_name_H-M   'P 1'
#
loop_
_entity.id
_entity.type
_entity.pdbx_description
1 polymer ?
#
loop_
_entity_poly.entity_id
_entity_poly.type
_entity_poly.pdbx_seq_one_letter_code
_entity_poly.pdbx_strand_id
1 'polypeptide(L)'
;SDWMFLNSLIHAVSLTTHQSLLPLPQKVVEKLGDAWVKKENYVGNGAYKLANHIINEKIEFERNPLYWNDKETVINNATFLAIENPSTDVARYRAGDLDMTNYALPPEQFAKLQKELPGEVFTTRTLATYSYELNNKKAPFDNVNVRKALNLSLDRNVITDKVLGQGQTPTYVFTPIYIEEGHLIQQPAYSKEPMAQRNEEAIKLLEEAGYSKANPLKFSILYNTNENHKKVAIA
;
A
#
# COMPACT_ATOMS: atom_id res chain seq x y z
N SER A 1 -28.44 19.46 8.86
CA SER A 1 -28.61 18.59 7.68
C SER A 1 -27.80 19.08 6.47
N ASP A 2 -27.74 20.40 6.24
CA ASP A 2 -27.05 20.99 5.08
C ASP A 2 -25.53 20.89 5.16
N TRP A 3 -25.00 20.87 6.37
CA TRP A 3 -23.57 20.69 6.63
C TRP A 3 -23.07 19.29 6.26
N MET A 4 -23.88 18.28 6.52
CA MET A 4 -23.58 16.89 6.13
C MET A 4 -23.57 16.70 4.61
N PHE A 5 -24.45 17.43 3.91
CA PHE A 5 -24.53 17.36 2.44
C PHE A 5 -23.31 18.02 1.76
N LEU A 6 -22.88 19.17 2.24
CA LEU A 6 -21.69 19.88 1.72
C LEU A 6 -20.41 19.08 1.94
N ASN A 7 -20.21 18.52 3.12
CA ASN A 7 -19.07 17.64 3.39
C ASN A 7 -19.11 16.39 2.52
N SER A 8 -20.26 15.78 2.31
CA SER A 8 -20.42 14.62 1.42
C SER A 8 -20.07 14.96 -0.03
N LEU A 9 -20.38 16.15 -0.52
CA LEU A 9 -20.05 16.58 -1.88
C LEU A 9 -18.54 16.79 -2.05
N ILE A 10 -17.88 17.44 -1.09
CA ILE A 10 -16.42 17.64 -1.09
C ILE A 10 -15.70 16.29 -1.06
N HIS A 11 -16.13 15.36 -0.20
CA HIS A 11 -15.58 14.00 -0.17
C HIS A 11 -15.84 13.25 -1.46
N ALA A 12 -17.03 13.37 -2.05
CA ALA A 12 -17.34 12.75 -3.34
C ALA A 12 -16.44 13.28 -4.46
N VAL A 13 -16.17 14.58 -4.51
CA VAL A 13 -15.25 15.19 -5.48
C VAL A 13 -13.81 14.71 -5.24
N SER A 14 -13.35 14.68 -3.99
CA SER A 14 -11.99 14.17 -3.70
C SER A 14 -11.80 12.70 -4.05
N LEU A 15 -12.84 11.88 -3.94
CA LEU A 15 -12.81 10.48 -4.37
C LEU A 15 -12.59 10.32 -5.88
N THR A 16 -12.97 11.31 -6.71
CA THR A 16 -12.75 11.25 -8.17
C THR A 16 -11.28 11.27 -8.57
N THR A 17 -10.37 11.59 -7.65
CA THR A 17 -8.92 11.50 -7.86
C THR A 17 -8.38 10.09 -7.61
N HIS A 18 -9.16 9.20 -7.00
CA HIS A 18 -8.76 7.82 -6.77
C HIS A 18 -8.90 6.98 -8.05
N GLN A 19 -7.88 6.21 -8.37
CA GLN A 19 -7.82 5.41 -9.61
C GLN A 19 -9.05 4.51 -9.85
N SER A 20 -9.68 4.00 -8.78
CA SER A 20 -10.87 3.14 -8.88
C SER A 20 -12.14 3.90 -9.28
N LEU A 21 -12.12 5.22 -9.30
CA LEU A 21 -13.26 6.08 -9.64
C LEU A 21 -13.02 6.90 -10.91
N LEU A 22 -11.93 6.64 -11.63
CA LEU A 22 -11.69 7.25 -12.93
C LEU A 22 -12.75 6.79 -13.94
N PRO A 23 -13.23 7.69 -14.81
CA PRO A 23 -14.25 7.35 -15.80
C PRO A 23 -13.72 6.33 -16.81
N LEU A 24 -14.51 5.34 -17.13
CA LEU A 24 -14.22 4.34 -18.15
C LEU A 24 -14.96 4.67 -19.46
N PRO A 25 -14.42 4.25 -20.63
CA PRO A 25 -15.05 4.46 -21.92
C PRO A 25 -16.27 3.51 -22.08
N GLN A 26 -17.44 3.90 -21.56
CA GLN A 26 -18.63 3.07 -21.46
C GLN A 26 -18.92 2.27 -22.74
N LYS A 27 -18.97 2.95 -23.91
CA LYS A 27 -19.30 2.28 -25.19
C LYS A 27 -18.31 1.17 -25.57
N VAL A 28 -17.04 1.33 -25.20
CA VAL A 28 -15.99 0.35 -25.49
C VAL A 28 -16.11 -0.84 -24.52
N VAL A 29 -16.32 -0.56 -23.23
CA VAL A 29 -16.50 -1.57 -22.19
C VAL A 29 -17.76 -2.42 -22.47
N GLU A 30 -18.89 -1.79 -22.78
CA GLU A 30 -20.15 -2.49 -23.11
C GLU A 30 -20.02 -3.37 -24.34
N LYS A 31 -19.27 -2.92 -25.36
CA LYS A 31 -19.07 -3.65 -26.61
C LYS A 31 -18.09 -4.81 -26.48
N LEU A 32 -17.01 -4.66 -25.70
CA LEU A 32 -15.85 -5.55 -25.73
C LEU A 32 -15.65 -6.34 -24.42
N GLY A 33 -16.42 -6.02 -23.36
CA GLY A 33 -16.22 -6.64 -22.05
C GLY A 33 -14.76 -6.49 -21.61
N ASP A 34 -14.18 -7.54 -21.02
CA ASP A 34 -12.81 -7.52 -20.50
C ASP A 34 -11.73 -7.26 -21.56
N ALA A 35 -12.06 -7.36 -22.85
CA ALA A 35 -11.11 -7.09 -23.92
C ALA A 35 -10.82 -5.58 -24.10
N TRP A 36 -11.55 -4.69 -23.45
CA TRP A 36 -11.34 -3.23 -23.54
C TRP A 36 -9.94 -2.79 -23.07
N VAL A 37 -9.32 -3.54 -22.15
CA VAL A 37 -7.96 -3.26 -21.63
C VAL A 37 -6.82 -3.62 -22.58
N LYS A 38 -7.13 -4.36 -23.68
CA LYS A 38 -6.09 -4.71 -24.65
C LYS A 38 -5.66 -3.48 -25.43
N LYS A 39 -4.38 -3.44 -25.81
CA LYS A 39 -3.76 -2.31 -26.53
C LYS A 39 -4.62 -1.78 -27.68
N GLU A 40 -5.11 -2.67 -28.54
CA GLU A 40 -5.88 -2.34 -29.73
C GLU A 40 -7.27 -1.74 -29.44
N ASN A 41 -7.75 -1.91 -28.21
CA ASN A 41 -9.08 -1.48 -27.76
C ASN A 41 -9.02 -0.35 -26.74
N TYR A 42 -7.82 -0.11 -26.17
CA TYR A 42 -7.66 0.82 -25.06
C TYR A 42 -7.90 2.26 -25.50
N VAL A 43 -8.88 2.89 -24.87
CA VAL A 43 -9.23 4.31 -25.07
C VAL A 43 -9.15 5.04 -23.74
N GLY A 44 -8.39 6.11 -23.69
CA GLY A 44 -8.24 6.96 -22.52
C GLY A 44 -8.21 8.44 -22.88
N ASN A 45 -8.51 9.28 -21.92
CA ASN A 45 -8.49 10.73 -22.05
C ASN A 45 -7.30 11.38 -21.31
N GLY A 46 -6.36 10.59 -20.82
CA GLY A 46 -5.17 11.03 -20.11
C GLY A 46 -4.06 11.54 -21.05
N ALA A 47 -2.96 12.02 -20.44
CA ALA A 47 -1.79 12.54 -21.13
C ALA A 47 -1.05 11.51 -21.99
N TYR A 48 -1.27 10.22 -21.72
CA TYR A 48 -0.62 9.11 -22.41
C TYR A 48 -1.61 8.08 -22.91
N LYS A 49 -1.25 7.42 -24.01
CA LYS A 49 -1.94 6.27 -24.60
C LYS A 49 -1.12 5.00 -24.37
N LEU A 50 -1.78 3.87 -24.24
CA LEU A 50 -1.12 2.57 -24.16
C LEU A 50 -0.51 2.22 -25.54
N ALA A 51 0.81 2.21 -25.61
CA ALA A 51 1.55 1.87 -26.82
C ALA A 51 1.83 0.37 -26.92
N ASN A 52 2.14 -0.29 -25.79
CA ASN A 52 2.38 -1.72 -25.72
C ASN A 52 2.17 -2.28 -24.31
N HIS A 53 1.82 -3.56 -24.21
CA HIS A 53 1.72 -4.28 -22.93
C HIS A 53 2.16 -5.72 -23.12
N ILE A 54 3.30 -6.07 -22.53
CA ILE A 54 3.81 -7.44 -22.46
C ILE A 54 3.68 -7.89 -21.01
N ILE A 55 2.81 -8.87 -20.77
CA ILE A 55 2.51 -9.37 -19.43
C ILE A 55 3.79 -9.83 -18.73
N ASN A 56 3.97 -9.43 -17.47
CA ASN A 56 5.13 -9.73 -16.63
C ASN A 56 6.48 -9.19 -17.16
N GLU A 57 6.48 -8.32 -18.17
CA GLU A 57 7.69 -7.72 -18.72
C GLU A 57 7.63 -6.20 -18.65
N LYS A 58 6.73 -5.57 -19.43
CA LYS A 58 6.67 -4.12 -19.52
C LYS A 58 5.32 -3.59 -20.00
N ILE A 59 5.07 -2.32 -19.64
CA ILE A 59 3.99 -1.50 -20.20
C ILE A 59 4.63 -0.25 -20.80
N GLU A 60 4.34 0.03 -22.06
CA GLU A 60 4.86 1.19 -22.78
C GLU A 60 3.72 2.16 -23.09
N PHE A 61 3.96 3.41 -22.79
CA PHE A 61 3.06 4.52 -23.06
C PHE A 61 3.68 5.52 -24.02
N GLU A 62 2.85 6.13 -24.88
CA GLU A 62 3.21 7.24 -25.73
C GLU A 62 2.33 8.46 -25.44
N ARG A 63 2.85 9.66 -25.65
CA ARG A 63 2.14 10.92 -25.48
C ARG A 63 0.84 10.94 -26.29
N ASN A 64 -0.22 11.43 -25.69
CA ASN A 64 -1.53 11.57 -26.30
C ASN A 64 -1.75 13.03 -26.79
N PRO A 65 -1.62 13.32 -28.08
CA PRO A 65 -1.78 14.69 -28.59
C PRO A 65 -3.23 15.20 -28.51
N LEU A 66 -4.19 14.34 -28.16
CA LEU A 66 -5.58 14.71 -27.92
C LEU A 66 -5.89 15.00 -26.44
N TYR A 67 -4.89 14.93 -25.59
CA TYR A 67 -5.06 15.29 -24.18
C TYR A 67 -5.34 16.79 -24.05
N TRP A 68 -6.31 17.17 -23.22
CA TRP A 68 -6.75 18.56 -23.07
C TRP A 68 -5.62 19.53 -22.68
N ASN A 69 -4.61 19.05 -21.96
CA ASN A 69 -3.45 19.83 -21.54
C ASN A 69 -2.13 19.29 -22.14
N ASP A 70 -2.19 18.78 -23.37
CA ASP A 70 -1.03 18.16 -24.04
C ASP A 70 0.20 19.08 -24.13
N LYS A 71 -0.01 20.40 -24.26
CA LYS A 71 1.06 21.40 -24.30
C LYS A 71 2.00 21.38 -23.08
N GLU A 72 1.52 20.92 -21.93
CA GLU A 72 2.30 20.77 -20.69
C GLU A 72 2.95 19.37 -20.57
N THR A 73 2.67 18.45 -21.51
CA THR A 73 3.24 17.10 -21.51
C THR A 73 4.63 17.12 -22.12
N VAL A 74 5.66 17.01 -21.31
CA VAL A 74 7.07 17.12 -21.73
C VAL A 74 7.63 15.76 -22.19
N ILE A 75 7.29 14.68 -21.49
CA ILE A 75 7.79 13.33 -21.78
C ILE A 75 6.97 12.71 -22.90
N ASN A 76 7.63 12.24 -23.96
CA ASN A 76 6.94 11.64 -25.11
C ASN A 76 6.63 10.15 -24.91
N ASN A 77 7.51 9.42 -24.26
CA ASN A 77 7.36 7.98 -24.03
C ASN A 77 7.70 7.64 -22.59
N ALA A 78 6.96 6.70 -22.01
CA ALA A 78 7.23 6.16 -20.68
C ALA A 78 7.13 4.64 -20.72
N THR A 79 8.12 3.94 -20.16
CA THR A 79 8.15 2.48 -20.06
C THR A 79 8.19 2.06 -18.61
N PHE A 80 7.22 1.25 -18.18
CA PHE A 80 7.19 0.64 -16.88
C PHE A 80 7.62 -0.81 -17.00
N LEU A 81 8.65 -1.20 -16.26
CA LEU A 81 9.17 -2.56 -16.21
C LEU A 81 8.59 -3.32 -15.03
N ALA A 82 8.16 -4.56 -15.26
CA ALA A 82 7.63 -5.43 -14.21
C ALA A 82 8.78 -6.07 -13.43
N ILE A 83 9.34 -5.35 -12.45
CA ILE A 83 10.44 -5.82 -11.60
C ILE A 83 9.90 -6.06 -10.19
N GLU A 84 9.90 -7.32 -9.74
CA GLU A 84 9.36 -7.70 -8.43
C GLU A 84 10.35 -7.46 -7.28
N ASN A 85 11.66 -7.55 -7.55
CA ASN A 85 12.71 -7.46 -6.54
C ASN A 85 13.26 -6.02 -6.44
N PRO A 86 13.06 -5.31 -5.32
CA PRO A 86 13.54 -3.94 -5.16
C PRO A 86 15.07 -3.78 -5.28
N SER A 87 15.84 -4.81 -4.95
CA SER A 87 17.31 -4.76 -5.11
C SER A 87 17.73 -4.79 -6.57
N THR A 88 16.97 -5.48 -7.43
CA THR A 88 17.15 -5.47 -8.88
C THR A 88 16.84 -4.09 -9.45
N ASP A 89 15.78 -3.44 -8.99
CA ASP A 89 15.44 -2.05 -9.36
C ASP A 89 16.62 -1.11 -9.08
N VAL A 90 17.15 -1.16 -7.86
CA VAL A 90 18.29 -0.32 -7.46
C VAL A 90 19.53 -0.61 -8.30
N ALA A 91 19.82 -1.89 -8.60
CA ALA A 91 20.97 -2.26 -9.42
C ALA A 91 20.84 -1.70 -10.85
N ARG A 92 19.66 -1.77 -11.45
CA ARG A 92 19.38 -1.24 -12.79
C ARG A 92 19.39 0.28 -12.82
N TYR A 93 18.86 0.94 -11.79
CA TYR A 93 18.98 2.41 -11.66
C TYR A 93 20.45 2.84 -11.65
N ARG A 94 21.29 2.18 -10.83
CA ARG A 94 22.74 2.47 -10.78
C ARG A 94 23.47 2.18 -12.08
N ALA A 95 22.98 1.24 -12.88
CA ALA A 95 23.52 0.94 -14.20
C ALA A 95 23.11 1.97 -15.28
N GLY A 96 22.16 2.85 -14.97
CA GLY A 96 21.59 3.81 -15.92
C GLY A 96 20.48 3.21 -16.80
N ASP A 97 19.98 2.01 -16.47
CA ASP A 97 18.90 1.35 -17.20
C ASP A 97 17.50 1.86 -16.81
N LEU A 98 17.39 2.60 -15.70
CA LEU A 98 16.16 3.16 -15.20
C LEU A 98 16.36 4.64 -14.83
N ASP A 99 15.40 5.48 -15.17
CA ASP A 99 15.32 6.86 -14.71
C ASP A 99 14.77 6.98 -13.29
N MET A 100 13.95 6.02 -12.87
CA MET A 100 13.33 5.98 -11.55
C MET A 100 13.06 4.55 -11.12
N THR A 101 13.29 4.24 -9.85
CA THR A 101 12.90 2.95 -9.25
C THR A 101 11.42 2.97 -8.87
N ASN A 102 10.86 1.79 -8.57
CA ASN A 102 9.57 1.68 -7.92
C ASN A 102 9.61 2.32 -6.52
N TYR A 103 8.44 2.60 -5.94
CA TYR A 103 8.28 3.23 -4.62
C TYR A 103 8.88 2.43 -3.44
N ALA A 104 9.16 1.15 -3.62
CA ALA A 104 9.64 0.26 -2.56
C ALA A 104 11.16 0.02 -2.70
N LEU A 105 11.96 0.77 -1.97
CA LEU A 105 13.40 0.51 -1.86
C LEU A 105 13.68 -0.67 -0.90
N PRO A 106 14.80 -1.41 -1.06
CA PRO A 106 15.21 -2.44 -0.11
C PRO A 106 15.52 -1.82 1.27
N PRO A 107 14.86 -2.24 2.36
CA PRO A 107 15.08 -1.67 3.68
C PRO A 107 16.54 -1.72 4.13
N GLU A 108 17.23 -2.83 3.88
CA GLU A 108 18.63 -3.04 4.23
C GLU A 108 19.61 -2.13 3.47
N GLN A 109 19.21 -1.58 2.33
CA GLN A 109 20.03 -0.68 1.53
C GLN A 109 19.64 0.80 1.73
N PHE A 110 18.49 1.09 2.32
CA PHE A 110 17.93 2.42 2.36
C PHE A 110 18.87 3.48 2.95
N ALA A 111 19.40 3.24 4.14
CA ALA A 111 20.32 4.18 4.79
C ALA A 111 21.63 4.38 4.01
N LYS A 112 22.10 3.35 3.31
CA LYS A 112 23.26 3.41 2.43
C LYS A 112 22.95 4.23 1.18
N LEU A 113 21.80 3.98 0.55
CA LEU A 113 21.36 4.70 -0.64
C LEU A 113 21.20 6.20 -0.38
N GLN A 114 20.64 6.59 0.78
CA GLN A 114 20.53 8.01 1.16
C GLN A 114 21.90 8.71 1.25
N LYS A 115 22.95 8.00 1.64
CA LYS A 115 24.31 8.55 1.73
C LYS A 115 25.04 8.58 0.39
N GLU A 116 24.85 7.55 -0.43
CA GLU A 116 25.55 7.40 -1.71
C GLU A 116 24.91 8.18 -2.84
N LEU A 117 23.60 8.40 -2.77
CA LEU A 117 22.79 9.12 -3.77
C LEU A 117 22.04 10.31 -3.12
N PRO A 118 22.78 11.29 -2.60
CA PRO A 118 22.19 12.44 -1.93
C PRO A 118 21.35 13.26 -2.93
N GLY A 119 20.07 13.50 -2.56
CA GLY A 119 19.13 14.21 -3.43
C GLY A 119 18.40 13.35 -4.46
N GLU A 120 18.68 12.03 -4.53
CA GLU A 120 18.00 11.10 -5.43
C GLU A 120 17.07 10.14 -4.66
N VAL A 121 17.26 10.00 -3.35
CA VAL A 121 16.39 9.18 -2.49
C VAL A 121 15.40 10.08 -1.76
N PHE A 122 14.12 9.94 -2.14
CA PHE A 122 13.02 10.71 -1.58
C PHE A 122 12.15 9.84 -0.68
N THR A 123 11.71 10.41 0.45
CA THR A 123 10.71 9.81 1.32
C THR A 123 9.50 10.73 1.37
N THR A 124 8.36 10.25 0.91
CA THR A 124 7.09 10.97 0.94
C THR A 124 6.08 10.25 1.82
N ARG A 125 5.25 11.02 2.53
CA ARG A 125 4.16 10.45 3.31
C ARG A 125 3.01 10.05 2.39
N THR A 126 2.52 8.84 2.59
CA THR A 126 1.35 8.32 1.88
C THR A 126 0.18 8.24 2.84
N LEU A 127 -1.02 8.63 2.39
CA LEU A 127 -2.26 8.51 3.16
C LEU A 127 -2.77 7.05 3.09
N ALA A 128 -1.96 6.13 3.57
CA ALA A 128 -2.26 4.70 3.59
C ALA A 128 -1.83 4.06 4.90
N THR A 129 -2.59 3.08 5.35
CA THR A 129 -2.27 2.24 6.51
C THR A 129 -2.04 0.81 6.05
N TYR A 130 -0.89 0.26 6.37
CA TYR A 130 -0.60 -1.16 6.14
C TYR A 130 -1.26 -2.00 7.24
N SER A 131 -2.08 -2.96 6.87
CA SER A 131 -2.80 -3.82 7.79
C SER A 131 -2.93 -5.24 7.27
N TYR A 132 -3.11 -6.20 8.17
CA TYR A 132 -3.58 -7.54 7.84
C TYR A 132 -5.07 -7.63 8.13
N GLU A 133 -5.83 -8.10 7.13
CA GLU A 133 -7.26 -8.30 7.24
C GLU A 133 -7.56 -9.68 7.83
N LEU A 134 -8.41 -9.72 8.85
CA LEU A 134 -8.84 -10.94 9.50
C LEU A 134 -10.26 -11.30 9.04
N ASN A 135 -10.45 -12.52 8.56
CA ASN A 135 -11.79 -12.98 8.17
C ASN A 135 -12.66 -13.27 9.40
N ASN A 136 -13.43 -12.28 9.83
CA ASN A 136 -14.28 -12.34 11.01
C ASN A 136 -15.43 -13.37 10.96
N LYS A 137 -15.64 -14.01 9.81
CA LYS A 137 -16.66 -15.06 9.63
C LYS A 137 -16.06 -16.46 9.68
N LYS A 138 -14.76 -16.59 9.89
CA LYS A 138 -14.05 -17.87 9.84
C LYS A 138 -13.15 -18.04 11.06
N ALA A 139 -13.23 -19.21 11.70
CA ALA A 139 -12.31 -19.56 12.78
C ALA A 139 -10.83 -19.52 12.31
N PRO A 140 -9.91 -19.09 13.17
CA PRO A 140 -10.09 -18.66 14.56
C PRO A 140 -10.47 -17.17 14.71
N PHE A 141 -10.62 -16.43 13.63
CA PHE A 141 -10.78 -14.97 13.63
C PHE A 141 -12.22 -14.48 13.84
N ASP A 142 -13.20 -15.39 13.90
CA ASP A 142 -14.55 -15.11 14.37
C ASP A 142 -14.59 -14.77 15.88
N ASN A 143 -13.64 -15.27 16.65
CA ASN A 143 -13.47 -14.93 18.06
C ASN A 143 -12.79 -13.56 18.23
N VAL A 144 -13.47 -12.64 18.94
CA VAL A 144 -12.98 -11.28 19.19
C VAL A 144 -11.71 -11.26 20.06
N ASN A 145 -11.58 -12.19 21.02
CA ASN A 145 -10.42 -12.27 21.91
C ASN A 145 -9.17 -12.66 21.14
N VAL A 146 -9.28 -13.55 20.15
CA VAL A 146 -8.16 -13.88 19.25
C VAL A 146 -7.71 -12.65 18.48
N ARG A 147 -8.63 -11.88 17.90
CA ARG A 147 -8.27 -10.66 17.14
C ARG A 147 -7.62 -9.59 18.03
N LYS A 148 -8.14 -9.40 19.25
CA LYS A 148 -7.55 -8.48 20.22
C LYS A 148 -6.15 -8.92 20.65
N ALA A 149 -5.97 -10.18 20.95
CA ALA A 149 -4.69 -10.75 21.36
C ALA A 149 -3.61 -10.53 20.27
N LEU A 150 -3.93 -10.82 19.01
CA LEU A 150 -3.02 -10.57 17.89
C LEU A 150 -2.67 -9.08 17.76
N ASN A 151 -3.62 -8.18 17.97
CA ASN A 151 -3.37 -6.75 17.94
C ASN A 151 -2.45 -6.26 19.06
N LEU A 152 -2.62 -6.80 20.27
CA LEU A 152 -1.82 -6.47 21.46
C LEU A 152 -0.39 -7.00 21.36
N SER A 153 -0.21 -8.20 20.83
CA SER A 153 1.10 -8.88 20.74
C SER A 153 2.03 -8.28 19.68
N LEU A 154 1.50 -7.45 18.76
CA LEU A 154 2.30 -6.90 17.67
C LEU A 154 3.12 -5.69 18.12
N ASP A 155 4.45 -5.80 18.09
CA ASP A 155 5.35 -4.66 18.26
C ASP A 155 5.56 -3.89 16.95
N ARG A 156 4.76 -2.86 16.77
CA ARG A 156 4.78 -2.04 15.56
C ARG A 156 6.08 -1.24 15.42
N ASN A 157 6.73 -0.87 16.52
CA ASN A 157 8.01 -0.15 16.46
C ASN A 157 9.12 -1.05 15.93
N VAL A 158 9.13 -2.33 16.28
CA VAL A 158 10.08 -3.28 15.68
C VAL A 158 9.88 -3.35 14.16
N ILE A 159 8.65 -3.41 13.69
CA ILE A 159 8.36 -3.44 12.25
C ILE A 159 8.79 -2.14 11.56
N THR A 160 8.40 -0.98 12.09
CA THR A 160 8.69 0.30 11.45
C THR A 160 10.17 0.67 11.51
N ASP A 161 10.83 0.44 12.65
CA ASP A 161 12.16 0.97 12.90
C ASP A 161 13.28 -0.04 12.59
N LYS A 162 13.00 -1.35 12.76
CA LYS A 162 14.04 -2.40 12.61
C LYS A 162 13.88 -3.19 11.33
N VAL A 163 12.64 -3.50 10.92
CA VAL A 163 12.38 -4.32 9.72
C VAL A 163 12.37 -3.45 8.48
N LEU A 164 11.66 -2.32 8.49
CA LEU A 164 11.52 -1.40 7.37
C LEU A 164 12.52 -0.25 7.41
N GLY A 165 12.58 0.52 8.50
CA GLY A 165 13.58 1.58 8.71
C GLY A 165 13.56 2.73 7.69
N GLN A 166 12.42 2.99 7.05
CA GLN A 166 12.30 3.94 5.95
C GLN A 166 11.41 5.15 6.29
N GLY A 167 11.12 5.36 7.58
CA GLY A 167 10.32 6.49 8.08
C GLY A 167 8.82 6.19 8.21
N GLN A 168 8.41 4.93 8.15
CA GLN A 168 7.04 4.52 8.46
C GLN A 168 6.69 4.86 9.92
N THR A 169 5.45 5.25 10.15
CA THR A 169 4.96 5.59 11.50
C THR A 169 4.08 4.46 12.03
N PRO A 170 4.37 3.92 13.23
CA PRO A 170 3.50 2.94 13.86
C PRO A 170 2.14 3.55 14.17
N THR A 171 1.06 2.83 13.88
CA THR A 171 -0.31 3.26 14.18
C THR A 171 -1.13 2.10 14.74
N TYR A 172 -2.13 2.44 15.56
CA TYR A 172 -3.06 1.50 16.18
C TYR A 172 -4.49 1.71 15.70
N VAL A 173 -4.66 2.56 14.69
CA VAL A 173 -5.95 2.89 14.05
C VAL A 173 -5.84 2.70 12.55
N PHE A 174 -6.99 2.48 11.91
CA PHE A 174 -7.04 2.25 10.46
C PHE A 174 -6.81 3.54 9.65
N THR A 175 -7.42 4.64 10.10
CA THR A 175 -7.32 5.92 9.39
C THR A 175 -5.94 6.54 9.57
N PRO A 176 -5.24 6.92 8.48
CA PRO A 176 -3.93 7.57 8.57
C PRO A 176 -3.99 8.86 9.38
N ILE A 177 -3.06 9.03 10.33
CA ILE A 177 -3.01 10.23 11.19
C ILE A 177 -2.60 11.51 10.46
N TYR A 178 -2.18 11.40 9.21
CA TYR A 178 -1.72 12.52 8.38
C TYR A 178 -2.82 13.13 7.51
N ILE A 179 -4.07 12.70 7.63
CA ILE A 179 -5.22 13.38 7.02
C ILE A 179 -5.45 14.72 7.71
N GLU A 180 -6.20 15.63 7.08
CA GLU A 180 -6.42 16.99 7.55
C GLU A 180 -6.89 17.06 9.02
N GLU A 181 -7.82 16.17 9.43
CA GLU A 181 -8.33 16.07 10.80
C GLU A 181 -7.67 14.94 11.60
N GLY A 182 -6.51 14.44 11.18
CA GLY A 182 -5.83 13.31 11.82
C GLY A 182 -5.44 13.54 13.28
N HIS A 183 -5.28 14.81 13.69
CA HIS A 183 -5.04 15.18 15.09
C HIS A 183 -6.23 14.84 16.02
N LEU A 184 -7.44 14.67 15.48
CA LEU A 184 -8.64 14.26 16.22
C LEU A 184 -8.71 12.73 16.41
N ILE A 185 -7.90 11.97 15.71
CA ILE A 185 -7.91 10.51 15.77
C ILE A 185 -7.29 10.05 17.08
N GLN A 186 -8.12 9.46 17.94
CA GLN A 186 -7.67 8.92 19.21
C GLN A 186 -7.07 7.52 19.02
N GLN A 187 -5.81 7.37 19.45
CA GLN A 187 -5.20 6.06 19.55
C GLN A 187 -5.82 5.30 20.74
N PRO A 188 -6.03 3.97 20.63
CA PRO A 188 -6.55 3.18 21.74
C PRO A 188 -5.59 3.22 22.95
N ALA A 189 -6.14 3.09 24.17
CA ALA A 189 -5.36 3.24 25.40
C ALA A 189 -4.13 2.32 25.45
N TYR A 190 -4.26 1.07 24.99
CA TYR A 190 -3.17 0.10 24.98
C TYR A 190 -1.98 0.50 24.09
N SER A 191 -2.13 1.50 23.21
CA SER A 191 -1.03 2.00 22.38
C SER A 191 0.12 2.60 23.20
N LYS A 192 -0.19 3.05 24.42
CA LYS A 192 0.77 3.64 25.37
C LYS A 192 1.32 2.64 26.38
N GLU A 193 0.80 1.42 26.40
CA GLU A 193 1.20 0.39 27.35
C GLU A 193 2.50 -0.29 26.89
N PRO A 194 3.39 -0.65 27.83
CA PRO A 194 4.58 -1.44 27.52
C PRO A 194 4.21 -2.80 26.87
N MET A 195 5.08 -3.28 25.97
CA MET A 195 4.87 -4.58 25.30
C MET A 195 4.66 -5.74 26.30
N ALA A 196 5.36 -5.73 27.46
CA ALA A 196 5.20 -6.77 28.48
C ALA A 196 3.75 -6.86 28.96
N GLN A 197 3.15 -5.72 29.32
CA GLN A 197 1.75 -5.65 29.76
C GLN A 197 0.78 -6.07 28.65
N ARG A 198 1.00 -5.59 27.43
CA ARG A 198 0.18 -5.99 26.27
C ARG A 198 0.25 -7.49 25.99
N ASN A 199 1.44 -8.09 26.15
CA ASN A 199 1.63 -9.52 25.96
C ASN A 199 0.93 -10.35 27.05
N GLU A 200 0.95 -9.91 28.32
CA GLU A 200 0.21 -10.55 29.40
C GLU A 200 -1.30 -10.57 29.10
N GLU A 201 -1.85 -9.44 28.69
CA GLU A 201 -3.27 -9.38 28.33
C GLU A 201 -3.57 -10.21 27.07
N ALA A 202 -2.69 -10.23 26.09
CA ALA A 202 -2.84 -11.06 24.89
C ALA A 202 -2.88 -12.55 25.23
N ILE A 203 -2.01 -13.01 26.14
CA ILE A 203 -1.98 -14.41 26.62
C ILE A 203 -3.30 -14.75 27.29
N LYS A 204 -3.79 -13.92 28.19
CA LYS A 204 -5.06 -14.11 28.88
C LYS A 204 -6.24 -14.21 27.90
N LEU A 205 -6.30 -13.33 26.92
CA LEU A 205 -7.35 -13.37 25.88
C LEU A 205 -7.28 -14.64 25.03
N LEU A 206 -6.09 -15.15 24.74
CA LEU A 206 -5.92 -16.42 24.04
C LEU A 206 -6.36 -17.61 24.91
N GLU A 207 -6.04 -17.61 26.20
CA GLU A 207 -6.47 -18.65 27.16
C GLU A 207 -8.01 -18.67 27.26
N GLU A 208 -8.66 -17.52 27.38
CA GLU A 208 -10.12 -17.38 27.34
C GLU A 208 -10.73 -17.91 26.02
N ALA A 209 -9.99 -17.81 24.93
CA ALA A 209 -10.38 -18.34 23.62
C ALA A 209 -10.05 -19.82 23.43
N GLY A 210 -9.48 -20.49 24.45
CA GLY A 210 -9.15 -21.92 24.44
C GLY A 210 -7.75 -22.26 23.88
N TYR A 211 -6.90 -21.25 23.70
CA TYR A 211 -5.51 -21.45 23.23
C TYR A 211 -4.50 -21.33 24.37
N SER A 212 -3.45 -22.16 24.33
CA SER A 212 -2.41 -22.18 25.33
C SER A 212 -1.11 -22.75 24.75
N LYS A 213 -0.05 -22.88 25.57
CA LYS A 213 1.18 -23.56 25.14
C LYS A 213 0.94 -25.01 24.71
N ALA A 214 -0.03 -25.70 25.36
CA ALA A 214 -0.39 -27.08 25.01
C ALA A 214 -1.31 -27.14 23.75
N ASN A 215 -2.07 -26.09 23.49
CA ASN A 215 -2.94 -25.97 22.34
C ASN A 215 -2.71 -24.61 21.64
N PRO A 216 -1.61 -24.43 20.91
CA PRO A 216 -1.24 -23.14 20.33
C PRO A 216 -2.17 -22.74 19.19
N LEU A 217 -2.46 -21.43 19.11
CA LEU A 217 -3.14 -20.83 17.97
C LEU A 217 -2.30 -21.05 16.71
N LYS A 218 -2.91 -21.60 15.66
CA LYS A 218 -2.28 -21.80 14.33
C LYS A 218 -3.09 -21.13 13.27
N PHE A 219 -2.45 -20.33 12.44
CA PHE A 219 -3.05 -19.68 11.26
C PHE A 219 -1.99 -19.40 10.22
N SER A 220 -2.42 -19.01 9.02
CA SER A 220 -1.53 -18.62 7.92
C SER A 220 -1.70 -17.16 7.60
N ILE A 221 -0.61 -16.47 7.31
CA ILE A 221 -0.60 -15.10 6.78
C ILE A 221 -0.41 -15.19 5.26
N LEU A 222 -1.35 -14.64 4.51
CA LEU A 222 -1.24 -14.51 3.05
C LEU A 222 -0.66 -13.13 2.72
N TYR A 223 0.40 -13.10 1.93
CA TYR A 223 1.00 -11.89 1.39
C TYR A 223 1.37 -12.13 -0.08
N ASN A 224 1.59 -11.05 -0.84
CA ASN A 224 2.02 -11.13 -2.24
C ASN A 224 3.53 -11.42 -2.34
N THR A 225 4.04 -11.61 -3.55
CA THR A 225 5.46 -11.94 -3.84
C THR A 225 6.47 -10.82 -3.49
N ASN A 226 6.02 -9.66 -2.99
CA ASN A 226 6.88 -8.55 -2.62
C ASN A 226 7.76 -8.89 -1.41
N GLU A 227 9.09 -8.72 -1.54
CA GLU A 227 10.05 -9.06 -0.49
C GLU A 227 9.90 -8.23 0.79
N ASN A 228 9.45 -6.97 0.71
CA ASN A 228 9.20 -6.17 1.91
C ASN A 228 7.98 -6.68 2.68
N HIS A 229 6.93 -7.11 1.97
CA HIS A 229 5.76 -7.74 2.62
C HIS A 229 6.12 -9.07 3.27
N LYS A 230 7.01 -9.85 2.67
CA LYS A 230 7.55 -11.08 3.26
C LYS A 230 8.31 -10.79 4.56
N LYS A 231 9.18 -9.78 4.58
CA LYS A 231 9.92 -9.37 5.78
C LYS A 231 8.98 -8.97 6.92
N VAL A 232 7.95 -8.19 6.61
CA VAL A 232 6.91 -7.82 7.61
C VAL A 232 6.13 -9.03 8.10
N ALA A 233 5.80 -10.00 7.22
CA ALA A 233 5.07 -11.20 7.61
C ALA A 233 5.89 -12.16 8.47
N ILE A 234 7.23 -12.14 8.36
CA ILE A 234 8.15 -12.97 9.15
C ILE A 234 8.39 -12.34 10.55
N ALA A 235 8.39 -11.01 10.65
CA ALA A 235 8.62 -10.28 11.89
C ALA A 235 7.46 -10.38 12.88
#